data_a1704fcdf029eccf8fad1e94c7fc7645
#
_entry.id   a1704fcdf029eccf8fad1e94c7fc7645
#
_cell.length_a   1.000
_cell.length_b   1.000
_cell.length_c   1.000
_cell.angle_alpha   90.00
_cell.angle_beta   90.00
_cell.angle_gamma   90.00
#
_symmetry.space_group_name_H-M   'P 1'
#
loop_
_entity.id
_entity.type
_entity.pdbx_description
1 polymer ?
#
loop_
_entity_poly.entity_id
_entity_poly.type
_entity_poly.pdbx_seq_one_letter_code
_entity_poly.pdbx_strand_id
1 'polypeptide(L)'
;MPLVRIDVLGRDAGRLVALGRAVHEALGEVMGVPDDDRFQILTAHDGESGLLRHGTYLGVRRDDDIVYVTITLREGRPAEQKQALYRRIAELAQEHAGTEPRNMFVVLTENSDADWSLGNGEAQYLVCRPF
;
A
#
# COMPACT_ATOMS: atom_id res chain seq x y z
N MET A 1 -1.33 11.95 -3.94
CA MET A 1 -0.03 11.25 -4.16
C MET A 1 0.20 10.24 -3.05
N PRO A 2 0.12 8.96 -3.29
CA PRO A 2 0.62 7.98 -2.33
C PRO A 2 1.97 7.39 -2.76
N LEU A 3 2.82 7.13 -1.78
CA LEU A 3 3.96 6.24 -1.95
C LEU A 3 3.62 4.92 -1.26
N VAL A 4 3.63 3.83 -2.01
CA VAL A 4 3.25 2.50 -1.54
C VAL A 4 4.48 1.62 -1.43
N ARG A 5 4.63 0.94 -0.28
CA ARG A 5 5.62 -0.12 -0.10
C ARG A 5 4.87 -1.41 0.22
N ILE A 6 5.22 -2.47 -0.48
CA ILE A 6 4.65 -3.80 -0.23
C ILE A 6 5.79 -4.76 0.03
N ASP A 7 5.73 -5.44 1.17
CA ASP A 7 6.72 -6.41 1.61
C ASP A 7 6.05 -7.77 1.80
N VAL A 8 6.63 -8.81 1.19
CA VAL A 8 6.13 -10.18 1.28
C VAL A 8 7.26 -11.14 1.58
N LEU A 9 6.92 -12.33 2.07
CA LEU A 9 7.83 -13.47 2.14
C LEU A 9 7.79 -14.25 0.84
N GLY A 10 8.93 -14.79 0.44
CA GLY A 10 9.05 -15.65 -0.75
C GLY A 10 9.57 -14.91 -1.96
N ARG A 11 9.52 -15.60 -3.12
CA ARG A 11 10.15 -15.12 -4.36
C ARG A 11 9.19 -15.03 -5.54
N ASP A 12 7.90 -15.07 -5.29
CA ASP A 12 6.90 -15.02 -6.35
C ASP A 12 6.71 -13.56 -6.82
N ALA A 13 7.47 -13.18 -7.84
CA ALA A 13 7.40 -11.85 -8.42
C ALA A 13 6.03 -11.59 -9.06
N GLY A 14 5.40 -12.60 -9.64
CA GLY A 14 4.07 -12.46 -10.24
C GLY A 14 3.01 -12.11 -9.19
N ARG A 15 3.07 -12.76 -8.04
CA ARG A 15 2.18 -12.45 -6.91
C ARG A 15 2.40 -11.02 -6.42
N LEU A 16 3.65 -10.62 -6.29
CA LEU A 16 4.00 -9.28 -5.80
C LEU A 16 3.51 -8.19 -6.76
N VAL A 17 3.65 -8.39 -8.05
CA VAL A 17 3.11 -7.48 -9.08
C VAL A 17 1.59 -7.41 -8.99
N ALA A 18 0.91 -8.55 -8.81
CA ALA A 18 -0.55 -8.59 -8.66
C ALA A 18 -1.01 -7.85 -7.40
N LEU A 19 -0.28 -7.95 -6.30
CA LEU A 19 -0.56 -7.19 -5.08
C LEU A 19 -0.41 -5.69 -5.29
N GLY A 20 0.64 -5.27 -5.99
CA GLY A 20 0.83 -3.86 -6.35
C GLY A 20 -0.33 -3.30 -7.16
N ARG A 21 -0.81 -4.08 -8.11
CA ARG A 21 -1.97 -3.72 -8.92
C ARG A 21 -3.25 -3.62 -8.08
N ALA A 22 -3.45 -4.56 -7.16
CA ALA A 22 -4.62 -4.54 -6.27
C ALA A 22 -4.64 -3.28 -5.40
N VAL A 23 -3.52 -2.90 -4.82
CA VAL A 23 -3.41 -1.69 -3.99
C VAL A 23 -3.66 -0.44 -4.82
N HIS A 24 -3.08 -0.36 -6.01
CA HIS A 24 -3.28 0.80 -6.89
C HIS A 24 -4.74 0.95 -7.32
N GLU A 25 -5.38 -0.14 -7.68
CA GLU A 25 -6.81 -0.17 -8.06
C GLU A 25 -7.69 0.29 -6.90
N ALA A 26 -7.43 -0.19 -5.68
CA ALA A 26 -8.16 0.24 -4.49
C ALA A 26 -8.00 1.74 -4.21
N LEU A 27 -6.78 2.26 -4.34
CA LEU A 27 -6.51 3.70 -4.18
C LEU A 27 -7.26 4.53 -5.21
N GLY A 28 -7.35 4.05 -6.45
CA GLY A 28 -8.13 4.71 -7.49
C GLY A 28 -9.62 4.74 -7.18
N GLU A 29 -10.18 3.60 -6.80
CA GLU A 29 -11.62 3.47 -6.53
C GLU A 29 -12.04 4.24 -5.27
N VAL A 30 -11.28 4.15 -4.20
CA VAL A 30 -11.69 4.68 -2.88
C VAL A 30 -11.21 6.11 -2.67
N MET A 31 -10.01 6.46 -3.15
CA MET A 31 -9.40 7.77 -2.88
C MET A 31 -9.23 8.64 -4.11
N GLY A 32 -9.67 8.16 -5.27
CA GLY A 32 -9.61 8.93 -6.51
C GLY A 32 -8.18 9.16 -7.02
N VAL A 33 -7.24 8.30 -6.66
CA VAL A 33 -5.86 8.40 -7.15
C VAL A 33 -5.84 8.14 -8.65
N PRO A 34 -5.28 9.05 -9.47
CA PRO A 34 -5.19 8.84 -10.91
C PRO A 34 -4.34 7.63 -11.28
N ASP A 35 -4.63 7.04 -12.43
CA ASP A 35 -3.93 5.83 -12.92
C ASP A 35 -2.42 6.03 -13.08
N ASP A 36 -2.01 7.22 -13.50
CA ASP A 36 -0.60 7.56 -13.70
C ASP A 36 0.11 7.99 -12.42
N ASP A 37 -0.63 8.19 -11.33
CA ASP A 37 -0.06 8.49 -10.01
C ASP A 37 0.22 7.15 -9.28
N ARG A 38 1.22 6.42 -9.78
CA ARG A 38 1.56 5.10 -9.28
C ARG A 38 3.04 5.01 -8.92
N PHE A 39 3.31 5.10 -7.63
CA PHE A 39 4.66 5.01 -7.08
C PHE A 39 4.70 3.90 -6.05
N GLN A 40 5.40 2.83 -6.38
CA GLN A 40 5.42 1.61 -5.58
C GLN A 40 6.83 1.06 -5.45
N ILE A 41 7.13 0.56 -4.26
CA ILE A 41 8.33 -0.22 -3.99
C ILE A 41 7.88 -1.60 -3.54
N LEU A 42 8.18 -2.62 -4.32
CA LEU A 42 7.73 -3.98 -4.09
C LEU A 42 8.95 -4.84 -3.72
N THR A 43 8.94 -5.41 -2.52
CA THR A 43 10.10 -6.14 -2.00
C THR A 43 9.71 -7.54 -1.53
N ALA A 44 10.40 -8.54 -2.06
CA ALA A 44 10.31 -9.92 -1.61
C ALA A 44 11.42 -10.19 -0.59
N HIS A 45 11.08 -10.84 0.53
CA HIS A 45 12.01 -11.20 1.58
C HIS A 45 12.22 -12.71 1.62
N ASP A 46 13.45 -13.13 1.84
CA ASP A 46 13.77 -14.53 2.04
C ASP A 46 13.19 -15.02 3.38
N GLY A 47 12.35 -16.04 3.32
CA GLY A 47 11.73 -16.61 4.52
C GLY A 47 12.72 -17.31 5.45
N GLU A 48 13.88 -17.72 4.96
CA GLU A 48 14.89 -18.42 5.75
C GLU A 48 15.72 -17.47 6.61
N SER A 49 15.89 -16.23 6.19
CA SER A 49 16.70 -15.24 6.90
C SER A 49 16.05 -14.71 8.18
N GLY A 50 14.73 -14.84 8.32
CA GLY A 50 13.98 -14.31 9.46
C GLY A 50 13.90 -12.78 9.51
N LEU A 51 14.14 -12.11 8.39
CA LEU A 51 14.13 -10.64 8.30
C LEU A 51 12.73 -10.04 8.18
N LEU A 52 11.70 -10.85 7.96
CA LEU A 52 10.31 -10.44 8.00
C LEU A 52 9.57 -11.37 8.97
N ARG A 53 8.86 -10.79 9.91
CA ARG A 53 8.18 -11.54 10.96
C ARG A 53 6.72 -11.15 11.02
N HIS A 54 5.90 -12.11 11.43
CA HIS A 54 4.48 -11.89 11.66
C HIS A 54 4.02 -12.65 12.91
N GLY A 55 2.81 -12.36 13.35
CA GLY A 55 2.25 -13.03 14.52
C GLY A 55 0.72 -12.93 14.54
N THR A 56 0.14 -13.48 15.59
CA THR A 56 -1.29 -13.38 15.87
C THR A 56 -1.52 -12.26 16.88
N TYR A 57 -2.39 -11.33 16.51
CA TYR A 57 -2.74 -10.21 17.37
C TYR A 57 -4.19 -9.80 17.09
N LEU A 58 -4.93 -9.44 18.14
CA LEU A 58 -6.35 -9.08 18.09
C LEU A 58 -7.21 -10.15 17.40
N GLY A 59 -6.87 -11.42 17.61
CA GLY A 59 -7.61 -12.55 17.04
C GLY A 59 -7.39 -12.82 15.56
N VAL A 60 -6.52 -12.05 14.91
CA VAL A 60 -6.20 -12.27 13.50
C VAL A 60 -4.99 -13.18 13.38
N ARG A 61 -5.20 -14.36 12.78
CA ARG A 61 -4.14 -15.33 12.51
C ARG A 61 -3.56 -15.11 11.14
N ARG A 62 -2.25 -14.96 11.08
CA ARG A 62 -1.50 -14.81 9.84
C ARG A 62 -0.61 -16.02 9.60
N ASP A 63 -0.19 -16.19 8.36
CA ASP A 63 0.80 -17.20 7.99
C ASP A 63 1.87 -16.58 7.07
N ASP A 64 2.66 -17.42 6.40
CA ASP A 64 3.76 -16.95 5.58
C ASP A 64 3.31 -16.27 4.27
N ASP A 65 2.02 -16.26 3.97
CA ASP A 65 1.45 -15.45 2.90
C ASP A 65 1.20 -14.00 3.33
N ILE A 66 1.70 -13.59 4.48
CA ILE A 66 1.59 -12.23 5.02
C ILE A 66 2.03 -11.19 4.00
N VAL A 67 1.26 -10.11 3.91
CA VAL A 67 1.56 -8.95 3.07
C VAL A 67 1.52 -7.71 3.94
N TYR A 68 2.64 -7.01 4.02
CA TYR A 68 2.69 -5.70 4.64
C TYR A 68 2.55 -4.63 3.58
N VAL A 69 1.55 -3.78 3.73
CA VAL A 69 1.33 -2.63 2.86
C VAL A 69 1.48 -1.37 3.69
N THR A 70 2.46 -0.55 3.34
CA THR A 70 2.67 0.75 3.96
C THR A 70 2.41 1.83 2.94
N ILE A 71 1.49 2.74 3.24
CA ILE A 71 1.10 3.81 2.32
C ILE A 71 1.33 5.15 3.01
N THR A 72 2.20 5.96 2.43
CA THR A 72 2.40 7.35 2.85
C THR A 72 1.59 8.24 1.92
N LEU A 73 0.74 9.09 2.47
CA LEU A 73 -0.14 9.95 1.70
C LEU A 73 -0.37 11.28 2.43
N ARG A 74 -0.88 12.27 1.70
CA ARG A 74 -1.24 13.55 2.29
C ARG A 74 -2.44 13.40 3.22
N GLU A 75 -2.42 14.16 4.31
CA GLU A 75 -3.52 14.17 5.29
C GLU A 75 -4.83 14.70 4.70
N GLY A 76 -5.94 14.44 5.39
CA GLY A 76 -7.23 15.03 5.10
C GLY A 76 -8.35 14.05 4.79
N ARG A 77 -8.10 12.73 4.84
CA ARG A 77 -9.14 11.74 4.57
C ARG A 77 -9.80 11.29 5.87
N PRO A 78 -11.14 11.17 5.90
CA PRO A 78 -11.83 10.73 7.10
C PRO A 78 -11.63 9.23 7.36
N ALA A 79 -11.91 8.80 8.59
CA ALA A 79 -11.72 7.42 9.02
C ALA A 79 -12.54 6.43 8.18
N GLU A 80 -13.75 6.80 7.79
CA GLU A 80 -14.62 5.93 6.97
C GLU A 80 -14.01 5.61 5.62
N GLN A 81 -13.34 6.58 5.02
CA GLN A 81 -12.66 6.39 3.72
C GLN A 81 -11.44 5.47 3.87
N LYS A 82 -10.70 5.61 4.97
CA LYS A 82 -9.58 4.71 5.29
C LYS A 82 -10.06 3.28 5.52
N GLN A 83 -11.16 3.11 6.24
CA GLN A 83 -11.77 1.79 6.45
C GLN A 83 -12.20 1.15 5.13
N ALA A 84 -12.80 1.94 4.24
CA ALA A 84 -13.18 1.46 2.91
C ALA A 84 -11.95 1.05 2.09
N LEU A 85 -10.85 1.78 2.22
CA LEU A 85 -9.59 1.44 1.55
C LEU A 85 -9.06 0.09 2.03
N TYR A 86 -8.99 -0.15 3.33
CA TYR A 86 -8.51 -1.43 3.87
C TYR A 86 -9.33 -2.60 3.37
N ARG A 87 -10.65 -2.44 3.38
CA ARG A 87 -11.56 -3.48 2.90
C ARG A 87 -11.34 -3.76 1.42
N ARG A 88 -11.23 -2.70 0.61
CA ARG A 88 -11.07 -2.87 -0.84
C ARG A 88 -9.72 -3.46 -1.20
N ILE A 89 -8.66 -3.07 -0.51
CA ILE A 89 -7.33 -3.69 -0.68
C ILE A 89 -7.41 -5.19 -0.40
N ALA A 90 -8.04 -5.60 0.69
CA ALA A 90 -8.16 -7.01 1.04
C ALA A 90 -8.95 -7.79 -0.01
N GLU A 91 -10.07 -7.24 -0.49
CA GLU A 91 -10.89 -7.87 -1.54
C GLU A 91 -10.11 -8.05 -2.83
N LEU A 92 -9.44 -7.00 -3.30
CA LEU A 92 -8.68 -7.05 -4.56
C LEU A 92 -7.42 -7.90 -4.46
N ALA A 93 -6.76 -7.94 -3.30
CA ALA A 93 -5.63 -8.82 -3.06
C ALA A 93 -6.05 -10.30 -3.14
N GLN A 94 -7.23 -10.63 -2.64
CA GLN A 94 -7.78 -11.98 -2.76
C GLN A 94 -8.11 -12.30 -4.22
N GLU A 95 -8.74 -11.37 -4.93
CA GLU A 95 -9.15 -11.55 -6.32
C GLU A 95 -7.96 -11.69 -7.27
N HIS A 96 -6.95 -10.80 -7.14
CA HIS A 96 -5.83 -10.74 -8.08
C HIS A 96 -4.65 -11.63 -7.69
N ALA A 97 -4.42 -11.85 -6.41
CA ALA A 97 -3.22 -12.54 -5.92
C ALA A 97 -3.54 -13.78 -5.08
N GLY A 98 -4.80 -14.10 -4.85
CA GLY A 98 -5.20 -15.24 -4.03
C GLY A 98 -4.82 -15.10 -2.56
N THR A 99 -4.51 -13.88 -2.09
CA THR A 99 -4.14 -13.64 -0.71
C THR A 99 -5.37 -13.53 0.16
N GLU A 100 -5.43 -14.32 1.22
CA GLU A 100 -6.54 -14.26 2.17
C GLU A 100 -6.54 -12.92 2.92
N PRO A 101 -7.73 -12.33 3.19
CA PRO A 101 -7.83 -11.03 3.88
C PRO A 101 -7.08 -10.97 5.21
N ARG A 102 -7.03 -12.08 5.96
CA ARG A 102 -6.29 -12.15 7.24
C ARG A 102 -4.80 -11.85 7.11
N ASN A 103 -4.24 -12.02 5.93
CA ASN A 103 -2.82 -11.79 5.65
C ASN A 103 -2.51 -10.36 5.17
N MET A 104 -3.53 -9.54 4.99
CA MET A 104 -3.32 -8.16 4.54
C MET A 104 -3.15 -7.23 5.74
N PHE A 105 -1.94 -6.79 5.97
CA PHE A 105 -1.58 -5.86 7.04
C PHE A 105 -1.30 -4.50 6.41
N VAL A 106 -2.15 -3.51 6.67
CA VAL A 106 -2.07 -2.19 6.02
C VAL A 106 -1.86 -1.11 7.06
N VAL A 107 -0.89 -0.24 6.83
CA VAL A 107 -0.63 0.94 7.65
C VAL A 107 -0.63 2.17 6.76
N LEU A 108 -1.38 3.19 7.16
CA LEU A 108 -1.35 4.50 6.52
C LEU A 108 -0.55 5.47 7.39
N THR A 109 0.34 6.21 6.75
CA THR A 109 1.08 7.29 7.39
C THR A 109 0.77 8.58 6.64
N GLU A 110 0.22 9.56 7.34
CA GLU A 110 -0.19 10.82 6.75
C GLU A 110 0.86 11.91 6.98
N ASN A 111 1.00 12.80 6.00
CA ASN A 111 1.84 13.97 6.09
C ASN A 111 1.15 15.17 5.42
N SER A 112 1.85 16.29 5.33
CA SER A 112 1.32 17.51 4.74
C SER A 112 1.90 17.79 3.37
N ASP A 113 1.35 18.77 2.66
CA ASP A 113 1.82 19.17 1.33
C ASP A 113 3.31 19.55 1.32
N ALA A 114 3.83 20.10 2.43
CA ALA A 114 5.23 20.51 2.54
C ALA A 114 6.21 19.33 2.61
N ASP A 115 5.71 18.12 2.82
CA ASP A 115 6.55 16.94 3.05
C ASP A 115 6.89 16.18 1.76
N TRP A 116 6.59 16.75 0.59
CA TRP A 116 6.77 16.07 -0.70
C TRP A 116 7.65 16.85 -1.65
N SER A 117 8.63 16.18 -2.21
CA SER A 117 9.31 16.59 -3.44
C SER A 117 9.19 15.44 -4.44
N LEU A 118 8.52 15.68 -5.55
CA LEU A 118 8.25 14.67 -6.57
C LEU A 118 9.32 14.64 -7.65
N GLY A 119 10.44 15.29 -7.39
CA GLY A 119 11.56 15.35 -8.31
C GLY A 119 12.04 16.81 -8.53
N ASN A 120 13.18 16.94 -9.14
CA ASN A 120 13.82 18.24 -9.49
C ASN A 120 14.13 19.12 -8.28
N GLY A 121 14.10 18.60 -7.05
CA GLY A 121 14.31 19.37 -5.84
C GLY A 121 13.23 20.39 -5.53
N GLU A 122 12.05 20.22 -6.12
CA GLU A 122 10.91 21.14 -5.97
C GLU A 122 9.84 20.54 -5.05
N ALA A 123 9.16 21.40 -4.31
CA ALA A 123 7.97 21.02 -3.52
C ALA A 123 6.72 21.33 -4.34
N GLN A 124 6.34 20.41 -5.21
CA GLN A 124 5.28 20.63 -6.21
C GLN A 124 3.92 20.95 -5.59
N TYR A 125 3.61 20.42 -4.42
CA TYR A 125 2.33 20.70 -3.76
C TYR A 125 2.24 22.08 -3.13
N LEU A 126 3.36 22.77 -2.95
CA LEU A 126 3.38 24.14 -2.43
C LEU A 126 3.40 25.19 -3.52
N VAL A 127 3.72 24.81 -4.76
CA VAL A 127 3.77 25.74 -5.87
C VAL A 127 2.40 25.85 -6.50
N CYS A 128 1.80 27.04 -6.38
CA CYS A 128 0.55 27.34 -7.06
C CYS A 128 0.84 27.51 -8.57
N ARG A 129 0.52 26.49 -9.37
CA ARG A 129 0.67 26.55 -10.81
C ARG A 129 -0.70 26.73 -11.45
N PRO A 130 -0.90 27.76 -12.27
CA PRO A 130 -2.09 27.85 -13.10
C PRO A 130 -2.03 26.74 -14.16
N PHE A 131 -3.05 25.94 -14.20
CA PHE A 131 -3.21 24.88 -15.22
C PHE A 131 -4.09 25.37 -16.35
#